data_282778254cc55572d3a3df4aac961d2c
#
_entry.id   282778254cc55572d3a3df4aac961d2c
#
_cell.length_a   1.000
_cell.length_b   1.000
_cell.length_c   1.000
_cell.angle_alpha   90.00
_cell.angle_beta   90.00
_cell.angle_gamma   90.00
#
_symmetry.space_group_name_H-M   'P 1'
#
loop_
_entity.id
_entity.type
_entity.pdbx_description
1 polymer ?
#
loop_
_entity_poly.entity_id
_entity_poly.type
_entity_poly.pdbx_seq_one_letter_code
_entity_poly.pdbx_strand_id
1 'polypeptide(L)'
;MDLTYTGSQLELKQRARDLAESIMGFEDQCEAEDGLPAEALEVIKKSTLAAGLNAINMPEQWGGVGLSILDQVLVQEELGCLTNALWDTVWRPANALKACTAEQRDRYLIPAIRGERRDCYAVTESGAGSDYTSIETTATPVAGGYRVDGEKWFVTVGDVADFLIVMAVVLPEASPTLFLVERDAPGVSIERTPRFMHTFVYKHPIFRFDGVFVGEDSVLGGIGRGADLTREWFVEERMMIAARALGGAERALREATQWAKSREQFGRRLIDNQMIQAMLADSAVEIATNRAFTYQVASEADAGMPRKLLHAKASMAKLSASEAAGRVIDRAVQIFGGRGYMREYAVERLYRDIRVDRIWEGTSEIQRLVIANEITKRDVGATVSPWSAG
;
A
#
# COMPACT_ATOMS: atom_id res chain seq x y z
N MET A 1 -10.94 -10.60 23.39
CA MET A 1 -10.57 -10.62 21.94
C MET A 1 -10.19 -12.06 21.63
N ASP A 2 -10.90 -12.73 20.76
CA ASP A 2 -10.49 -14.04 20.24
C ASP A 2 -9.56 -13.79 19.06
N LEU A 3 -8.30 -14.22 19.16
CA LEU A 3 -7.29 -14.10 18.12
C LEU A 3 -7.17 -15.37 17.27
N THR A 4 -8.11 -16.32 17.44
CA THR A 4 -8.16 -17.52 16.60
C THR A 4 -8.83 -17.17 15.27
N TYR A 5 -8.21 -17.64 14.17
CA TYR A 5 -8.82 -17.48 12.85
C TYR A 5 -10.08 -18.34 12.72
N THR A 6 -11.09 -17.79 12.08
CA THR A 6 -12.24 -18.59 11.62
C THR A 6 -11.82 -19.54 10.48
N GLY A 7 -12.63 -20.54 10.19
CA GLY A 7 -12.40 -21.43 9.05
C GLY A 7 -12.29 -20.66 7.73
N SER A 8 -13.19 -19.69 7.50
CA SER A 8 -13.17 -18.83 6.30
C SER A 8 -11.92 -17.96 6.20
N GLN A 9 -11.40 -17.46 7.32
CA GLN A 9 -10.14 -16.70 7.33
C GLN A 9 -8.93 -17.58 7.03
N LEU A 10 -8.91 -18.83 7.51
CA LEU A 10 -7.84 -19.78 7.16
C LEU A 10 -7.86 -20.12 5.67
N GLU A 11 -9.03 -20.35 5.09
CA GLU A 11 -9.20 -20.58 3.65
C GLU A 11 -8.79 -19.35 2.82
N LEU A 12 -9.15 -18.14 3.27
CA LEU A 12 -8.76 -16.88 2.63
C LEU A 12 -7.24 -16.68 2.64
N LYS A 13 -6.60 -16.89 3.80
CA LYS A 13 -5.13 -16.84 3.93
C LYS A 13 -4.47 -17.87 3.03
N GLN A 14 -4.99 -19.09 2.95
CA GLN A 14 -4.42 -20.11 2.07
C GLN A 14 -4.52 -19.72 0.61
N ARG A 15 -5.67 -19.22 0.13
CA ARG A 15 -5.82 -18.70 -1.25
C ARG A 15 -4.86 -17.57 -1.56
N ALA A 16 -4.67 -16.63 -0.60
CA ALA A 16 -3.74 -15.52 -0.77
C ALA A 16 -2.28 -16.01 -0.84
N ARG A 17 -1.93 -17.01 -0.02
CA ARG A 17 -0.61 -17.66 -0.02
C ARG A 17 -0.34 -18.38 -1.34
N ASP A 18 -1.27 -19.19 -1.80
CA ASP A 18 -1.15 -19.93 -3.07
C ASP A 18 -0.96 -18.97 -4.25
N LEU A 19 -1.71 -17.85 -4.25
CA LEU A 19 -1.52 -16.79 -5.23
C LEU A 19 -0.14 -16.14 -5.11
N ALA A 20 0.29 -15.78 -3.90
CA ALA A 20 1.62 -15.19 -3.67
C ALA A 20 2.74 -16.13 -4.13
N GLU A 21 2.66 -17.43 -3.83
CA GLU A 21 3.63 -18.42 -4.30
C GLU A 21 3.69 -18.50 -5.84
N SER A 22 2.55 -18.39 -6.52
CA SER A 22 2.51 -18.37 -7.98
C SER A 22 3.14 -17.09 -8.56
N ILE A 23 2.92 -15.93 -7.92
CA ILE A 23 3.49 -14.64 -8.32
C ILE A 23 4.99 -14.58 -8.02
N MET A 24 5.45 -15.19 -6.94
CA MET A 24 6.87 -15.26 -6.54
C MET A 24 7.76 -15.81 -7.65
N GLY A 25 7.24 -16.69 -8.52
CA GLY A 25 7.95 -17.18 -9.70
C GLY A 25 8.39 -16.11 -10.71
N PHE A 26 7.82 -14.90 -10.63
CA PHE A 26 8.17 -13.77 -11.50
C PHE A 26 9.19 -12.78 -10.88
N GLU A 27 9.63 -12.99 -9.63
CA GLU A 27 10.52 -12.04 -8.94
C GLU A 27 11.86 -11.83 -9.67
N ASP A 28 12.50 -12.91 -10.09
CA ASP A 28 13.80 -12.84 -10.76
C ASP A 28 13.67 -12.17 -12.14
N GLN A 29 12.59 -12.45 -12.87
CA GLN A 29 12.31 -11.78 -14.14
C GLN A 29 12.06 -10.28 -13.92
N CYS A 30 11.24 -9.92 -12.93
CA CYS A 30 10.96 -8.52 -12.60
C CYS A 30 12.22 -7.74 -12.23
N GLU A 31 13.12 -8.34 -11.45
CA GLU A 31 14.40 -7.73 -11.07
C GLU A 31 15.34 -7.56 -12.28
N ALA A 32 15.38 -8.55 -13.17
CA ALA A 32 16.27 -8.55 -14.32
C ALA A 32 15.83 -7.57 -15.43
N GLU A 33 14.51 -7.45 -15.65
CA GLU A 33 13.92 -6.68 -16.75
C GLU A 33 13.46 -5.27 -16.31
N ASP A 34 13.67 -4.91 -15.03
CA ASP A 34 13.20 -3.64 -14.43
C ASP A 34 11.67 -3.48 -14.60
N GLY A 35 10.91 -4.51 -14.25
CA GLY A 35 9.46 -4.64 -14.39
C GLY A 35 9.05 -5.98 -14.98
N LEU A 36 7.80 -6.13 -15.35
CA LEU A 36 7.30 -7.33 -16.01
C LEU A 36 6.73 -7.01 -17.40
N PRO A 37 6.91 -7.90 -18.39
CA PRO A 37 6.27 -7.76 -19.69
C PRO A 37 4.75 -7.96 -19.58
N ALA A 38 4.01 -7.42 -20.55
CA ALA A 38 2.55 -7.44 -20.56
C ALA A 38 1.97 -8.88 -20.47
N GLU A 39 2.62 -9.86 -21.09
CA GLU A 39 2.21 -11.25 -21.05
C GLU A 39 2.28 -11.84 -19.64
N ALA A 40 3.34 -11.53 -18.87
CA ALA A 40 3.47 -11.96 -17.48
C ALA A 40 2.42 -11.29 -16.58
N LEU A 41 2.21 -9.98 -16.75
CA LEU A 41 1.16 -9.24 -16.03
C LEU A 41 -0.24 -9.79 -16.31
N GLU A 42 -0.52 -10.22 -17.56
CA GLU A 42 -1.81 -10.81 -17.91
C GLU A 42 -1.99 -12.20 -17.28
N VAL A 43 -0.93 -13.01 -17.16
CA VAL A 43 -0.96 -14.28 -16.43
C VAL A 43 -1.30 -14.06 -14.96
N ILE A 44 -0.62 -13.12 -14.31
CA ILE A 44 -0.86 -12.78 -12.89
C ILE A 44 -2.29 -12.27 -12.70
N LYS A 45 -2.76 -11.39 -13.58
CA LYS A 45 -4.13 -10.86 -13.55
C LYS A 45 -5.17 -11.98 -13.62
N LYS A 46 -5.01 -12.92 -14.54
CA LYS A 46 -5.92 -14.08 -14.65
C LYS A 46 -5.91 -14.94 -13.39
N SER A 47 -4.73 -15.19 -12.81
CA SER A 47 -4.60 -15.92 -11.56
C SER A 47 -5.26 -15.18 -10.39
N THR A 48 -5.10 -13.86 -10.31
CA THR A 48 -5.74 -13.00 -9.29
C THR A 48 -7.27 -13.05 -9.39
N LEU A 49 -7.81 -12.92 -10.59
CA LEU A 49 -9.25 -13.02 -10.84
C LEU A 49 -9.79 -14.41 -10.50
N ALA A 50 -9.10 -15.47 -10.91
CA ALA A 50 -9.48 -16.86 -10.60
C ALA A 50 -9.44 -17.16 -9.09
N ALA A 51 -8.48 -16.58 -8.37
CA ALA A 51 -8.40 -16.68 -6.90
C ALA A 51 -9.49 -15.87 -6.19
N GLY A 52 -10.24 -15.00 -6.88
CA GLY A 52 -11.25 -14.12 -6.28
C GLY A 52 -10.62 -13.09 -5.33
N LEU A 53 -9.42 -12.57 -5.65
CA LEU A 53 -8.67 -11.64 -4.83
C LEU A 53 -8.52 -10.26 -5.48
N ASN A 54 -9.18 -10.01 -6.61
CA ASN A 54 -9.24 -8.69 -7.23
C ASN A 54 -10.32 -7.84 -6.54
N ALA A 55 -10.07 -6.56 -6.33
CA ALA A 55 -11.00 -5.60 -5.74
C ALA A 55 -11.62 -6.06 -4.40
N ILE A 56 -10.79 -6.65 -3.54
CA ILE A 56 -11.21 -7.20 -2.23
C ILE A 56 -11.83 -6.15 -1.30
N ASN A 57 -11.50 -4.87 -1.50
CA ASN A 57 -11.94 -3.72 -0.72
C ASN A 57 -13.24 -3.09 -1.25
N MET A 58 -13.75 -3.52 -2.40
CA MET A 58 -14.95 -2.93 -3.02
C MET A 58 -16.21 -3.71 -2.65
N PRO A 59 -17.37 -3.02 -2.48
CA PRO A 59 -18.62 -3.64 -2.09
C PRO A 59 -19.10 -4.75 -3.06
N GLU A 60 -19.68 -5.82 -2.52
CA GLU A 60 -20.27 -6.92 -3.28
C GLU A 60 -21.35 -6.45 -4.25
N GLN A 61 -22.19 -5.49 -3.85
CA GLN A 61 -23.25 -4.93 -4.68
C GLN A 61 -22.75 -4.29 -5.98
N TRP A 62 -21.45 -4.00 -6.09
CA TRP A 62 -20.80 -3.46 -7.30
C TRP A 62 -19.90 -4.50 -7.99
N GLY A 63 -19.92 -5.75 -7.49
CA GLY A 63 -19.12 -6.85 -8.02
C GLY A 63 -17.75 -7.01 -7.36
N GLY A 64 -17.45 -6.26 -6.32
CA GLY A 64 -16.25 -6.45 -5.48
C GLY A 64 -16.39 -7.65 -4.54
N VAL A 65 -15.34 -7.94 -3.79
CA VAL A 65 -15.35 -9.07 -2.82
C VAL A 65 -15.91 -8.67 -1.45
N GLY A 66 -15.89 -7.39 -1.11
CA GLY A 66 -16.49 -6.87 0.10
C GLY A 66 -15.83 -7.32 1.41
N LEU A 67 -14.52 -7.62 1.39
CA LEU A 67 -13.83 -8.09 2.59
C LEU A 67 -13.82 -7.02 3.69
N SER A 68 -13.93 -7.48 4.93
CA SER A 68 -13.68 -6.67 6.12
C SER A 68 -12.23 -6.14 6.12
N ILE A 69 -11.94 -5.12 6.92
CA ILE A 69 -10.57 -4.58 7.03
C ILE A 69 -9.61 -5.64 7.57
N LEU A 70 -10.05 -6.44 8.55
CA LEU A 70 -9.25 -7.54 9.07
C LEU A 70 -8.94 -8.57 7.98
N ASP A 71 -9.93 -8.98 7.20
CA ASP A 71 -9.75 -9.97 6.14
C ASP A 71 -8.84 -9.43 5.02
N GLN A 72 -8.93 -8.13 4.68
CA GLN A 72 -7.98 -7.49 3.77
C GLN A 72 -6.56 -7.50 4.33
N VAL A 73 -6.38 -7.22 5.63
CA VAL A 73 -5.07 -7.29 6.31
C VAL A 73 -4.49 -8.70 6.23
N LEU A 74 -5.30 -9.75 6.41
CA LEU A 74 -4.86 -11.13 6.28
C LEU A 74 -4.36 -11.46 4.87
N VAL A 75 -5.07 -11.00 3.83
CA VAL A 75 -4.64 -11.15 2.42
C VAL A 75 -3.34 -10.39 2.16
N GLN A 76 -3.28 -9.12 2.59
CA GLN A 76 -2.11 -8.26 2.33
C GLN A 76 -0.85 -8.75 3.06
N GLU A 77 -0.99 -9.40 4.20
CA GLU A 77 0.15 -10.00 4.90
C GLU A 77 0.73 -11.18 4.10
N GLU A 78 -0.11 -12.07 3.55
CA GLU A 78 0.38 -13.17 2.71
C GLU A 78 1.06 -12.64 1.43
N LEU A 79 0.48 -11.61 0.79
CA LEU A 79 1.07 -10.98 -0.39
C LEU A 79 2.35 -10.19 -0.08
N GLY A 80 2.51 -9.72 1.15
CA GLY A 80 3.67 -8.95 1.60
C GLY A 80 4.99 -9.71 1.55
N CYS A 81 4.96 -11.04 1.40
CA CYS A 81 6.17 -11.85 1.18
C CYS A 81 6.83 -11.61 -0.19
N LEU A 82 6.13 -10.99 -1.14
CA LEU A 82 6.62 -10.73 -2.50
C LEU A 82 7.60 -9.56 -2.54
N THR A 83 8.68 -9.71 -3.32
CA THR A 83 9.62 -8.63 -3.63
C THR A 83 9.17 -7.80 -4.82
N ASN A 84 9.88 -6.69 -5.13
CA ASN A 84 9.65 -5.84 -6.30
C ASN A 84 8.25 -5.22 -6.36
N ALA A 85 7.61 -5.08 -5.20
CA ALA A 85 6.21 -4.67 -5.08
C ALA A 85 5.24 -5.51 -5.94
N LEU A 86 5.54 -6.77 -6.21
CA LEU A 86 4.68 -7.67 -6.99
C LEU A 86 3.31 -7.88 -6.37
N TRP A 87 3.12 -7.62 -5.07
CA TRP A 87 1.83 -7.56 -4.40
C TRP A 87 0.87 -6.53 -5.04
N ASP A 88 1.38 -5.50 -5.71
CA ASP A 88 0.58 -4.47 -6.39
C ASP A 88 -0.08 -4.97 -7.70
N THR A 89 0.31 -6.16 -8.16
CA THR A 89 -0.38 -6.84 -9.26
C THR A 89 -1.73 -7.43 -8.85
N VAL A 90 -1.97 -7.64 -7.54
CA VAL A 90 -3.26 -8.03 -6.96
C VAL A 90 -4.07 -6.76 -6.69
N TRP A 91 -4.90 -6.39 -7.68
CA TRP A 91 -5.45 -5.05 -7.79
C TRP A 91 -6.49 -4.72 -6.70
N ARG A 92 -6.31 -3.59 -6.06
CA ARG A 92 -7.25 -2.96 -5.13
C ARG A 92 -7.56 -1.55 -5.62
N PRO A 93 -8.70 -1.30 -6.29
CA PRO A 93 -9.10 0.05 -6.68
C PRO A 93 -9.08 1.01 -5.48
N ALA A 94 -8.68 2.26 -5.68
CA ALA A 94 -8.64 3.25 -4.60
C ALA A 94 -10.00 3.39 -3.92
N ASN A 95 -10.05 3.33 -2.58
CA ASN A 95 -11.31 3.40 -1.84
C ASN A 95 -12.08 4.72 -2.05
N ALA A 96 -11.40 5.78 -2.49
CA ALA A 96 -12.05 7.04 -2.90
C ALA A 96 -13.09 6.85 -4.01
N LEU A 97 -12.93 5.82 -4.86
CA LEU A 97 -13.91 5.47 -5.90
C LEU A 97 -15.28 5.02 -5.33
N LYS A 98 -15.37 4.71 -4.04
CA LYS A 98 -16.66 4.48 -3.36
C LYS A 98 -17.55 5.75 -3.36
N ALA A 99 -16.95 6.92 -3.56
CA ALA A 99 -17.67 8.20 -3.67
C ALA A 99 -18.16 8.52 -5.10
N CYS A 100 -18.00 7.62 -6.07
CA CYS A 100 -18.50 7.75 -7.43
C CYS A 100 -20.03 7.93 -7.49
N THR A 101 -20.50 8.82 -8.38
CA THR A 101 -21.89 8.80 -8.84
C THR A 101 -22.22 7.50 -9.56
N ALA A 102 -23.47 7.24 -9.91
CA ALA A 102 -23.85 6.06 -10.67
C ALA A 102 -23.10 6.00 -12.02
N GLU A 103 -23.05 7.10 -12.74
CA GLU A 103 -22.41 7.24 -14.05
C GLU A 103 -20.88 7.04 -13.94
N GLN A 104 -20.25 7.66 -12.93
CA GLN A 104 -18.83 7.48 -12.67
C GLN A 104 -18.49 6.04 -12.30
N ARG A 105 -19.36 5.39 -11.52
CA ARG A 105 -19.19 4.00 -11.13
C ARG A 105 -19.20 3.07 -12.33
N ASP A 106 -20.16 3.25 -13.23
CA ASP A 106 -20.28 2.42 -14.43
C ASP A 106 -19.08 2.63 -15.38
N ARG A 107 -18.55 3.85 -15.45
CA ARG A 107 -17.43 4.20 -16.32
C ARG A 107 -16.06 3.80 -15.75
N TYR A 108 -15.85 3.94 -14.45
CA TYR A 108 -14.54 3.83 -13.81
C TYR A 108 -14.44 2.65 -12.84
N LEU A 109 -15.34 2.56 -11.86
CA LEU A 109 -15.19 1.62 -10.76
C LEU A 109 -15.55 0.17 -11.16
N ILE A 110 -16.67 -0.04 -11.84
CA ILE A 110 -17.07 -1.41 -12.25
C ILE A 110 -16.04 -2.04 -13.19
N PRO A 111 -15.52 -1.35 -14.21
CA PRO A 111 -14.43 -1.86 -15.02
C PRO A 111 -13.15 -2.13 -14.20
N ALA A 112 -12.83 -1.29 -13.20
CA ALA A 112 -11.68 -1.52 -12.32
C ALA A 112 -11.87 -2.78 -11.46
N ILE A 113 -13.06 -3.00 -10.91
CA ILE A 113 -13.42 -4.22 -10.17
C ILE A 113 -13.24 -5.47 -11.04
N ARG A 114 -13.58 -5.40 -12.32
CA ARG A 114 -13.43 -6.50 -13.28
C ARG A 114 -12.00 -6.69 -13.79
N GLY A 115 -11.07 -5.80 -13.39
CA GLY A 115 -9.70 -5.80 -13.90
C GLY A 115 -9.58 -5.35 -15.36
N GLU A 116 -10.60 -4.67 -15.90
CA GLU A 116 -10.63 -4.11 -17.26
C GLU A 116 -9.96 -2.75 -17.36
N ARG A 117 -9.96 -1.98 -16.24
CA ARG A 117 -9.32 -0.69 -16.11
C ARG A 117 -8.52 -0.60 -14.80
N ARG A 118 -7.52 0.28 -14.77
CA ARG A 118 -6.72 0.59 -13.57
C ARG A 118 -6.73 2.07 -13.27
N ASP A 119 -6.92 2.40 -12.00
CA ASP A 119 -6.76 3.74 -11.46
C ASP A 119 -5.32 3.97 -10.99
N CYS A 120 -4.91 5.22 -10.88
CA CYS A 120 -3.77 5.62 -10.08
C CYS A 120 -4.12 6.89 -9.29
N TYR A 121 -3.58 7.00 -8.08
CA TYR A 121 -3.87 8.12 -7.17
C TYR A 121 -2.76 9.17 -7.26
N ALA A 122 -3.09 10.40 -7.63
CA ALA A 122 -2.15 11.47 -7.95
C ALA A 122 -2.34 12.66 -6.99
N VAL A 123 -1.57 12.68 -5.89
CA VAL A 123 -1.66 13.69 -4.81
C VAL A 123 -0.38 14.51 -4.72
N THR A 124 0.76 13.83 -4.56
CA THR A 124 2.08 14.42 -4.26
C THR A 124 2.57 15.34 -5.38
N GLU A 125 3.22 16.44 -5.03
CA GLU A 125 3.87 17.39 -5.94
C GLU A 125 5.32 17.61 -5.50
N SER A 126 6.14 18.26 -6.31
CA SER A 126 7.55 18.55 -5.97
C SER A 126 7.67 19.36 -4.66
N GLY A 127 6.74 20.28 -4.42
CA GLY A 127 6.65 21.12 -3.22
C GLY A 127 5.76 20.58 -2.11
N ALA A 128 4.94 19.55 -2.35
CA ALA A 128 3.90 19.08 -1.44
C ALA A 128 3.94 17.56 -1.28
N GLY A 129 4.76 17.06 -0.36
CA GLY A 129 4.87 15.67 0.02
C GLY A 129 4.17 15.39 1.35
N SER A 130 4.90 15.52 2.47
CA SER A 130 4.33 15.32 3.82
C SER A 130 3.17 16.28 4.13
N ASP A 131 3.23 17.49 3.63
CA ASP A 131 2.13 18.45 3.63
C ASP A 131 1.37 18.37 2.30
N TYR A 132 0.59 17.31 2.13
CA TYR A 132 -0.21 17.05 0.92
C TYR A 132 -1.38 18.03 0.75
N THR A 133 -1.63 18.93 1.72
CA THR A 133 -2.67 19.97 1.60
C THR A 133 -2.15 21.25 0.96
N SER A 134 -0.82 21.40 0.86
CA SER A 134 -0.15 22.55 0.22
C SER A 134 0.12 22.33 -1.27
N ILE A 135 -0.75 21.56 -1.95
CA ILE A 135 -0.65 21.31 -3.39
C ILE A 135 -0.93 22.59 -4.19
N GLU A 136 -0.25 22.71 -5.33
CA GLU A 136 -0.33 23.86 -6.24
C GLU A 136 -1.06 23.54 -7.56
N THR A 137 -1.31 22.25 -7.87
CA THR A 137 -2.13 21.86 -9.03
C THR A 137 -3.50 22.47 -8.90
N THR A 138 -3.91 23.27 -9.89
CA THR A 138 -5.16 24.01 -9.89
C THR A 138 -6.21 23.41 -10.82
N ALA A 139 -7.48 23.62 -10.50
CA ALA A 139 -8.63 23.37 -11.36
C ALA A 139 -9.41 24.67 -11.50
N THR A 140 -9.23 25.36 -12.63
CA THR A 140 -9.90 26.63 -12.92
C THR A 140 -11.25 26.35 -13.58
N PRO A 141 -12.39 26.86 -13.04
CA PRO A 141 -13.69 26.72 -13.66
C PRO A 141 -13.72 27.32 -15.07
N VAL A 142 -14.27 26.58 -16.01
CA VAL A 142 -14.52 27.01 -17.41
C VAL A 142 -15.91 26.54 -17.84
N ALA A 143 -16.37 26.93 -19.03
CA ALA A 143 -17.68 26.50 -19.52
C ALA A 143 -17.76 24.96 -19.62
N GLY A 144 -18.66 24.33 -18.85
CA GLY A 144 -18.94 22.90 -18.86
C GLY A 144 -17.95 22.05 -18.05
N GLY A 145 -17.05 22.65 -17.25
CA GLY A 145 -16.11 21.88 -16.45
C GLY A 145 -14.97 22.70 -15.86
N TYR A 146 -13.78 22.09 -15.86
CA TYR A 146 -12.57 22.67 -15.28
C TYR A 146 -11.38 22.49 -16.21
N ARG A 147 -10.45 23.42 -16.12
CA ARG A 147 -9.12 23.30 -16.70
C ARG A 147 -8.11 23.00 -15.59
N VAL A 148 -7.44 21.84 -15.68
CA VAL A 148 -6.47 21.39 -14.70
C VAL A 148 -5.06 21.71 -15.20
N ASP A 149 -4.28 22.39 -14.35
CA ASP A 149 -2.89 22.78 -14.62
C ASP A 149 -2.02 22.44 -13.40
N GLY A 150 -0.85 21.81 -13.64
CA GLY A 150 0.09 21.46 -12.56
C GLY A 150 0.92 20.22 -12.83
N GLU A 151 1.41 19.61 -11.76
CA GLU A 151 2.21 18.39 -11.81
C GLU A 151 1.85 17.41 -10.69
N LYS A 152 2.12 16.12 -10.89
CA LYS A 152 2.01 15.11 -9.84
C LYS A 152 3.20 14.17 -9.85
N TRP A 153 3.75 13.92 -8.66
CA TRP A 153 4.97 13.15 -8.45
C TRP A 153 4.65 11.79 -7.84
N PHE A 154 5.50 10.79 -8.19
CA PHE A 154 5.44 9.43 -7.63
C PHE A 154 4.08 8.77 -7.81
N VAL A 155 3.45 8.95 -8.98
CA VAL A 155 2.13 8.40 -9.26
C VAL A 155 2.26 6.90 -9.47
N THR A 156 1.99 6.13 -8.41
CA THR A 156 2.07 4.67 -8.42
C THR A 156 1.20 4.09 -9.52
N VAL A 157 1.74 3.11 -10.28
CA VAL A 157 1.03 2.45 -11.41
C VAL A 157 0.75 3.39 -12.59
N GLY A 158 1.22 4.63 -12.55
CA GLY A 158 0.91 5.64 -13.58
C GLY A 158 1.39 5.30 -14.99
N ASP A 159 2.32 4.36 -15.14
CA ASP A 159 2.78 3.85 -16.43
C ASP A 159 1.74 2.97 -17.15
N VAL A 160 0.88 2.28 -16.40
CA VAL A 160 -0.13 1.34 -16.93
C VAL A 160 -1.57 1.70 -16.56
N ALA A 161 -1.79 2.76 -15.78
CA ALA A 161 -3.14 3.20 -15.41
C ALA A 161 -3.94 3.68 -16.63
N ASP A 162 -5.24 3.48 -16.62
CA ASP A 162 -6.19 3.96 -17.64
C ASP A 162 -6.74 5.34 -17.29
N PHE A 163 -6.82 5.66 -16.00
CA PHE A 163 -7.27 6.96 -15.50
C PHE A 163 -6.59 7.32 -14.18
N LEU A 164 -6.57 8.61 -13.89
CA LEU A 164 -5.98 9.17 -12.69
C LEU A 164 -7.06 9.74 -11.77
N ILE A 165 -6.87 9.57 -10.46
CA ILE A 165 -7.60 10.30 -9.43
C ILE A 165 -6.71 11.47 -9.01
N VAL A 166 -6.93 12.63 -9.60
CA VAL A 166 -6.06 13.81 -9.45
C VAL A 166 -6.59 14.72 -8.37
N MET A 167 -5.77 15.02 -7.37
CA MET A 167 -6.09 16.04 -6.37
C MET A 167 -5.63 17.41 -6.86
N ALA A 168 -6.59 18.35 -7.03
CA ALA A 168 -6.32 19.73 -7.44
C ALA A 168 -7.11 20.70 -6.56
N VAL A 169 -6.66 21.95 -6.46
CA VAL A 169 -7.41 23.03 -5.78
C VAL A 169 -8.32 23.74 -6.76
N VAL A 170 -9.62 23.76 -6.46
CA VAL A 170 -10.61 24.49 -7.27
C VAL A 170 -10.54 25.97 -6.93
N LEU A 171 -10.32 26.81 -7.93
CA LEU A 171 -10.25 28.26 -7.76
C LEU A 171 -11.66 28.91 -7.86
N PRO A 172 -11.88 30.09 -7.20
CA PRO A 172 -10.90 30.86 -6.41
C PRO A 172 -10.77 30.41 -4.95
N GLU A 173 -11.66 29.57 -4.42
CA GLU A 173 -11.72 29.21 -2.98
C GLU A 173 -10.56 28.31 -2.52
N ALA A 174 -9.72 27.84 -3.46
CA ALA A 174 -8.60 26.92 -3.22
C ALA A 174 -9.04 25.62 -2.51
N SER A 175 -10.21 25.08 -2.87
CA SER A 175 -10.79 23.90 -2.23
C SER A 175 -10.21 22.61 -2.80
N PRO A 176 -9.47 21.77 -2.02
CA PRO A 176 -8.92 20.49 -2.49
C PRO A 176 -10.06 19.57 -2.95
N THR A 177 -9.97 19.13 -4.21
CA THR A 177 -11.00 18.33 -4.88
C THR A 177 -10.34 17.20 -5.66
N LEU A 178 -10.99 16.04 -5.76
CA LEU A 178 -10.54 14.94 -6.59
C LEU A 178 -11.25 14.96 -7.94
N PHE A 179 -10.48 14.75 -9.00
CA PHE A 179 -10.96 14.66 -10.37
C PHE A 179 -10.58 13.31 -10.97
N LEU A 180 -11.54 12.70 -11.68
CA LEU A 180 -11.29 11.54 -12.54
C LEU A 180 -10.82 12.04 -13.90
N VAL A 181 -9.56 11.74 -14.23
CA VAL A 181 -8.91 12.23 -15.45
C VAL A 181 -8.48 11.04 -16.30
N GLU A 182 -8.92 10.96 -17.56
CA GLU A 182 -8.44 9.93 -18.49
C GLU A 182 -6.93 10.13 -18.71
N ARG A 183 -6.17 9.03 -18.70
CA ARG A 183 -4.71 9.11 -18.83
C ARG A 183 -4.25 9.65 -20.17
N ASP A 184 -5.03 9.42 -21.22
CA ASP A 184 -4.79 9.88 -22.60
C ASP A 184 -5.49 11.20 -22.94
N ALA A 185 -6.06 11.90 -21.93
CA ALA A 185 -6.69 13.19 -22.14
C ALA A 185 -5.67 14.20 -22.70
N PRO A 186 -6.07 15.06 -23.67
CA PRO A 186 -5.20 16.12 -24.20
C PRO A 186 -4.64 16.99 -23.06
N GLY A 187 -3.32 17.19 -23.04
CA GLY A 187 -2.62 17.95 -22.01
C GLY A 187 -2.08 17.10 -20.84
N VAL A 188 -2.46 15.82 -20.74
CA VAL A 188 -1.84 14.88 -19.80
C VAL A 188 -0.59 14.28 -20.42
N SER A 189 0.53 14.34 -19.71
CA SER A 189 1.78 13.75 -20.17
C SER A 189 2.63 13.21 -19.01
N ILE A 190 3.44 12.19 -19.29
CA ILE A 190 4.51 11.77 -18.38
C ILE A 190 5.72 12.63 -18.67
N GLU A 191 6.15 13.45 -17.72
CA GLU A 191 7.34 14.29 -17.84
C GLU A 191 8.60 13.44 -17.77
N ARG A 192 8.68 12.52 -16.79
CA ARG A 192 9.73 11.53 -16.65
C ARG A 192 9.35 10.43 -15.66
N THR A 193 10.08 9.34 -15.74
CA THR A 193 9.96 8.23 -14.78
C THR A 193 11.25 8.14 -13.95
N PRO A 194 11.24 8.52 -12.65
CA PRO A 194 12.41 8.40 -11.80
C PRO A 194 12.82 6.94 -11.59
N ARG A 195 14.11 6.71 -11.35
CA ARG A 195 14.61 5.44 -10.83
C ARG A 195 14.62 5.48 -9.31
N PHE A 196 14.29 4.36 -8.70
CA PHE A 196 14.18 4.23 -7.26
C PHE A 196 15.25 3.29 -6.69
N MET A 197 15.28 3.15 -5.36
CA MET A 197 16.21 2.28 -4.66
C MET A 197 15.99 0.80 -4.99
N HIS A 198 14.74 0.40 -5.20
CA HIS A 198 14.38 -0.95 -5.60
C HIS A 198 13.67 -0.97 -6.95
N THR A 199 13.61 -2.13 -7.55
CA THR A 199 12.85 -2.38 -8.78
C THR A 199 11.37 -2.52 -8.43
N PHE A 200 10.51 -1.75 -9.07
CA PHE A 200 9.06 -1.89 -8.97
C PHE A 200 8.50 -2.63 -10.18
N VAL A 201 7.50 -3.48 -9.96
CA VAL A 201 6.75 -4.10 -11.06
C VAL A 201 6.07 -3.06 -11.93
N TYR A 202 5.53 -1.99 -11.34
CA TYR A 202 4.99 -0.83 -12.02
C TYR A 202 5.83 0.41 -11.74
N LYS A 203 5.80 1.37 -12.67
CA LYS A 203 6.56 2.60 -12.50
C LYS A 203 5.75 3.66 -11.76
N HIS A 204 6.47 4.63 -11.20
CA HIS A 204 5.90 5.78 -10.49
C HIS A 204 6.31 7.07 -11.21
N PRO A 205 5.71 7.38 -12.38
CA PRO A 205 6.08 8.55 -13.16
C PRO A 205 5.69 9.87 -12.48
N ILE A 206 6.28 10.93 -13.02
CA ILE A 206 5.87 12.31 -12.77
C ILE A 206 4.96 12.71 -13.93
N PHE A 207 3.76 13.15 -13.60
CA PHE A 207 2.79 13.65 -14.56
C PHE A 207 2.80 15.18 -14.64
N ARG A 208 2.59 15.67 -15.85
CA ARG A 208 2.31 17.08 -16.15
C ARG A 208 0.90 17.21 -16.68
N PHE A 209 0.19 18.22 -16.19
CA PHE A 209 -1.13 18.64 -16.65
C PHE A 209 -0.99 20.04 -17.22
N ASP A 210 -1.27 20.20 -18.51
CA ASP A 210 -1.16 21.46 -19.25
C ASP A 210 -2.50 21.77 -19.90
N GLY A 211 -3.31 22.57 -19.19
CA GLY A 211 -4.65 22.97 -19.65
C GLY A 211 -5.63 21.82 -19.86
N VAL A 212 -5.52 20.73 -19.07
CA VAL A 212 -6.36 19.52 -19.22
C VAL A 212 -7.81 19.88 -18.94
N PHE A 213 -8.67 19.74 -19.93
CA PHE A 213 -10.12 19.90 -19.74
C PHE A 213 -10.73 18.64 -19.12
N VAL A 214 -11.49 18.83 -18.04
CA VAL A 214 -12.32 17.80 -17.40
C VAL A 214 -13.75 18.34 -17.22
N GLY A 215 -14.75 17.53 -17.53
CA GLY A 215 -16.16 17.89 -17.35
C GLY A 215 -16.56 18.03 -15.88
N GLU A 216 -17.70 18.66 -15.60
CA GLU A 216 -18.26 18.74 -14.25
C GLU A 216 -18.50 17.34 -13.65
N ASP A 217 -18.79 16.36 -14.49
CA ASP A 217 -18.99 14.96 -14.17
C ASP A 217 -17.71 14.22 -13.73
N SER A 218 -16.55 14.85 -13.88
CA SER A 218 -15.26 14.27 -13.39
C SER A 218 -15.02 14.50 -11.90
N VAL A 219 -15.79 15.37 -11.23
CA VAL A 219 -15.59 15.65 -9.79
C VAL A 219 -15.99 14.44 -8.96
N LEU A 220 -15.01 13.86 -8.23
CA LEU A 220 -15.24 12.70 -7.39
C LEU A 220 -15.64 13.11 -5.97
N GLY A 221 -16.83 12.69 -5.56
CA GLY A 221 -17.35 12.88 -4.19
C GLY A 221 -17.76 14.32 -3.84
N GLY A 222 -17.61 15.28 -4.76
CA GLY A 222 -17.98 16.68 -4.61
C GLY A 222 -16.82 17.64 -4.38
N ILE A 223 -17.03 18.91 -4.71
CA ILE A 223 -16.03 19.97 -4.57
C ILE A 223 -15.66 20.16 -3.10
N GLY A 224 -14.37 20.33 -2.81
CA GLY A 224 -13.83 20.53 -1.48
C GLY A 224 -13.72 19.25 -0.63
N ARG A 225 -14.10 18.07 -1.16
CA ARG A 225 -14.06 16.80 -0.43
C ARG A 225 -12.75 16.03 -0.63
N GLY A 226 -11.84 16.54 -1.47
CA GLY A 226 -10.62 15.82 -1.86
C GLY A 226 -9.72 15.48 -0.65
N ALA A 227 -9.49 16.42 0.24
CA ALA A 227 -8.66 16.17 1.42
C ALA A 227 -9.26 15.13 2.39
N ASP A 228 -10.59 15.08 2.54
CA ASP A 228 -11.26 14.12 3.40
C ASP A 228 -11.21 12.70 2.82
N LEU A 229 -11.50 12.55 1.52
CA LEU A 229 -11.43 11.27 0.82
C LEU A 229 -10.00 10.71 0.80
N THR A 230 -9.01 11.58 0.58
CA THR A 230 -7.58 11.20 0.61
C THR A 230 -7.17 10.77 2.01
N ARG A 231 -7.66 11.42 3.07
CA ARG A 231 -7.39 11.01 4.45
C ARG A 231 -7.99 9.65 4.78
N GLU A 232 -9.18 9.34 4.28
CA GLU A 232 -9.80 8.02 4.42
C GLU A 232 -8.97 6.94 3.73
N TRP A 233 -8.52 7.23 2.51
CA TRP A 233 -7.63 6.35 1.77
C TRP A 233 -6.31 6.08 2.52
N PHE A 234 -5.65 7.11 3.05
CA PHE A 234 -4.46 6.94 3.87
C PHE A 234 -4.66 6.05 5.10
N VAL A 235 -5.81 6.12 5.76
CA VAL A 235 -6.10 5.27 6.93
C VAL A 235 -6.13 3.80 6.54
N GLU A 236 -6.79 3.45 5.44
CA GLU A 236 -6.85 2.09 4.93
C GLU A 236 -5.45 1.62 4.48
N GLU A 237 -4.75 2.41 3.66
CA GLU A 237 -3.43 2.02 3.14
C GLU A 237 -2.38 1.84 4.24
N ARG A 238 -2.42 2.61 5.31
CA ARG A 238 -1.51 2.41 6.46
C ARG A 238 -1.64 1.04 7.10
N MET A 239 -2.85 0.51 7.21
CA MET A 239 -3.07 -0.85 7.71
C MET A 239 -2.57 -1.90 6.73
N MET A 240 -2.77 -1.68 5.42
CA MET A 240 -2.27 -2.58 4.37
C MET A 240 -0.72 -2.58 4.32
N ILE A 241 -0.08 -1.42 4.47
CA ILE A 241 1.38 -1.31 4.58
C ILE A 241 1.88 -2.07 5.81
N ALA A 242 1.24 -1.91 6.97
CA ALA A 242 1.60 -2.65 8.16
C ALA A 242 1.55 -4.17 7.93
N ALA A 243 0.50 -4.66 7.28
CA ALA A 243 0.34 -6.08 6.95
C ALA A 243 1.43 -6.56 5.97
N ARG A 244 1.64 -5.85 4.86
CA ARG A 244 2.68 -6.21 3.87
C ARG A 244 4.08 -6.21 4.47
N ALA A 245 4.41 -5.22 5.29
CA ALA A 245 5.69 -5.15 5.98
C ALA A 245 5.95 -6.39 6.87
N LEU A 246 4.91 -6.88 7.56
CA LEU A 246 4.99 -8.10 8.39
C LEU A 246 5.18 -9.35 7.54
N GLY A 247 4.51 -9.46 6.39
CA GLY A 247 4.70 -10.57 5.45
C GLY A 247 6.12 -10.64 4.91
N GLY A 248 6.69 -9.51 4.51
CA GLY A 248 8.09 -9.40 4.07
C GLY A 248 9.09 -9.73 5.17
N ALA A 249 8.83 -9.25 6.39
CA ALA A 249 9.66 -9.57 7.57
C ALA A 249 9.63 -11.06 7.91
N GLU A 250 8.47 -11.71 7.85
CA GLU A 250 8.34 -13.15 8.10
C GLU A 250 9.10 -13.97 7.06
N ARG A 251 8.99 -13.61 5.76
CA ARG A 251 9.79 -14.27 4.72
C ARG A 251 11.27 -14.13 5.00
N ALA A 252 11.76 -12.92 5.31
CA ALA A 252 13.16 -12.68 5.61
C ALA A 252 13.65 -13.50 6.81
N LEU A 253 12.85 -13.58 7.88
CA LEU A 253 13.16 -14.41 9.05
C LEU A 253 13.21 -15.91 8.71
N ARG A 254 12.28 -16.39 7.88
CA ARG A 254 12.22 -17.79 7.43
C ARG A 254 13.48 -18.15 6.64
N GLU A 255 13.84 -17.34 5.65
CA GLU A 255 15.02 -17.53 4.82
C GLU A 255 16.32 -17.46 5.65
N ALA A 256 16.44 -16.46 6.54
CA ALA A 256 17.58 -16.34 7.44
C ALA A 256 17.73 -17.54 8.38
N THR A 257 16.61 -18.07 8.88
CA THR A 257 16.60 -19.27 9.73
C THR A 257 17.06 -20.51 8.96
N GLN A 258 16.57 -20.71 7.73
CA GLN A 258 16.99 -21.82 6.88
C GLN A 258 18.48 -21.72 6.53
N TRP A 259 18.94 -20.52 6.16
CA TRP A 259 20.34 -20.23 5.91
C TRP A 259 21.21 -20.55 7.12
N ALA A 260 20.83 -20.07 8.31
CA ALA A 260 21.57 -20.30 9.54
C ALA A 260 21.67 -21.79 9.95
N LYS A 261 20.64 -22.60 9.59
CA LYS A 261 20.64 -24.06 9.82
C LYS A 261 21.58 -24.82 8.87
N SER A 262 21.77 -24.32 7.64
CA SER A 262 22.57 -25.03 6.63
C SER A 262 24.02 -24.53 6.53
N ARG A 263 24.26 -23.25 6.87
CA ARG A 263 25.58 -22.62 6.71
C ARG A 263 26.49 -22.95 7.90
N GLU A 264 27.69 -23.47 7.62
CA GLU A 264 28.72 -23.73 8.62
C GLU A 264 29.89 -22.75 8.49
N GLN A 265 30.36 -22.26 9.62
CA GLN A 265 31.59 -21.48 9.78
C GLN A 265 32.25 -21.80 11.12
N PHE A 266 33.60 -21.80 11.16
CA PHE A 266 34.37 -22.16 12.35
C PHE A 266 33.99 -23.53 12.91
N GLY A 267 33.67 -24.50 12.03
CA GLY A 267 33.36 -25.88 12.40
C GLY A 267 32.00 -26.12 13.05
N ARG A 268 31.07 -25.14 12.97
CA ARG A 268 29.69 -25.26 13.48
C ARG A 268 28.70 -24.49 12.60
N ARG A 269 27.41 -24.85 12.65
CA ARG A 269 26.35 -24.14 11.95
C ARG A 269 26.17 -22.74 12.53
N LEU A 270 25.74 -21.79 11.71
CA LEU A 270 25.47 -20.43 12.19
C LEU A 270 24.40 -20.41 13.27
N ILE A 271 23.37 -21.26 13.17
CA ILE A 271 22.26 -21.35 14.14
C ILE A 271 22.75 -21.73 15.57
N ASP A 272 23.90 -22.35 15.69
CA ASP A 272 24.46 -22.78 16.98
C ASP A 272 25.20 -21.63 17.71
N ASN A 273 25.26 -20.43 17.12
CA ASN A 273 25.84 -19.23 17.72
C ASN A 273 24.79 -18.39 18.42
N GLN A 274 25.03 -18.02 19.68
CA GLN A 274 24.10 -17.27 20.51
C GLN A 274 23.71 -15.90 19.90
N MET A 275 24.64 -15.21 19.22
CA MET A 275 24.34 -13.93 18.58
C MET A 275 23.32 -14.09 17.42
N ILE A 276 23.43 -15.19 16.65
CA ILE A 276 22.45 -15.50 15.59
C ILE A 276 21.09 -15.85 16.22
N GLN A 277 21.10 -16.67 17.30
CA GLN A 277 19.87 -17.03 18.03
C GLN A 277 19.17 -15.80 18.57
N ALA A 278 19.93 -14.83 19.13
CA ALA A 278 19.37 -13.57 19.60
C ALA A 278 18.70 -12.77 18.45
N MET A 279 19.37 -12.63 17.29
CA MET A 279 18.81 -11.96 16.13
C MET A 279 17.49 -12.61 15.64
N LEU A 280 17.43 -13.94 15.62
CA LEU A 280 16.24 -14.68 15.22
C LEU A 280 15.11 -14.53 16.26
N ALA A 281 15.42 -14.59 17.54
CA ALA A 281 14.46 -14.43 18.62
C ALA A 281 13.85 -13.02 18.66
N ASP A 282 14.70 -11.98 18.59
CA ASP A 282 14.24 -10.58 18.52
C ASP A 282 13.33 -10.35 17.32
N SER A 283 13.70 -10.90 16.17
CA SER A 283 12.91 -10.79 14.95
C SER A 283 11.54 -11.47 15.09
N ALA A 284 11.47 -12.64 15.70
CA ALA A 284 10.22 -13.34 15.97
C ALA A 284 9.30 -12.54 16.90
N VAL A 285 9.86 -11.94 17.97
CA VAL A 285 9.11 -11.09 18.92
C VAL A 285 8.57 -9.86 18.22
N GLU A 286 9.38 -9.16 17.42
CA GLU A 286 8.96 -7.96 16.69
C GLU A 286 7.83 -8.27 15.69
N ILE A 287 7.89 -9.37 14.94
CA ILE A 287 6.82 -9.78 14.03
C ILE A 287 5.54 -10.11 14.81
N ALA A 288 5.64 -10.95 15.83
CA ALA A 288 4.47 -11.43 16.59
C ALA A 288 3.72 -10.28 17.27
N THR A 289 4.42 -9.36 17.91
CA THR A 289 3.82 -8.24 18.63
C THR A 289 3.17 -7.24 17.66
N ASN A 290 3.83 -6.91 16.56
CA ASN A 290 3.27 -5.99 15.56
C ASN A 290 2.10 -6.60 14.79
N ARG A 291 2.11 -7.90 14.51
CA ARG A 291 0.98 -8.64 13.93
C ARG A 291 -0.25 -8.56 14.83
N ALA A 292 -0.09 -8.90 16.11
CA ALA A 292 -1.19 -8.84 17.07
C ALA A 292 -1.81 -7.44 17.13
N PHE A 293 -0.99 -6.39 17.17
CA PHE A 293 -1.48 -5.02 17.18
C PHE A 293 -2.14 -4.60 15.87
N THR A 294 -1.58 -4.98 14.72
CA THR A 294 -2.18 -4.67 13.39
C THR A 294 -3.55 -5.33 13.25
N TYR A 295 -3.70 -6.58 13.67
CA TYR A 295 -4.98 -7.30 13.64
C TYR A 295 -5.99 -6.70 14.62
N GLN A 296 -5.54 -6.27 15.79
CA GLN A 296 -6.38 -5.57 16.74
C GLN A 296 -6.96 -4.29 16.11
N VAL A 297 -6.12 -3.44 15.49
CA VAL A 297 -6.57 -2.20 14.86
C VAL A 297 -7.54 -2.46 13.71
N ALA A 298 -7.28 -3.49 12.90
CA ALA A 298 -8.16 -3.88 11.81
C ALA A 298 -9.55 -4.37 12.33
N SER A 299 -9.56 -5.20 13.38
CA SER A 299 -10.79 -5.66 14.04
C SER A 299 -11.58 -4.51 14.67
N GLU A 300 -10.88 -3.55 15.28
CA GLU A 300 -11.51 -2.35 15.84
C GLU A 300 -12.10 -1.45 14.75
N ALA A 301 -11.47 -1.39 13.57
CA ALA A 301 -12.01 -0.68 12.40
C ALA A 301 -13.32 -1.32 11.93
N ASP A 302 -13.37 -2.66 11.81
CA ASP A 302 -14.56 -3.40 11.42
C ASP A 302 -15.68 -3.27 12.44
N ALA A 303 -15.35 -3.12 13.73
CA ALA A 303 -16.31 -2.86 14.79
C ALA A 303 -16.85 -1.42 14.82
N GLY A 304 -16.43 -0.55 13.89
CA GLY A 304 -16.94 0.81 13.74
C GLY A 304 -16.24 1.86 14.62
N MET A 305 -14.97 1.65 14.94
CA MET A 305 -14.18 2.64 15.68
C MET A 305 -14.30 4.05 15.08
N PRO A 306 -14.44 5.10 15.91
CA PRO A 306 -14.50 6.48 15.42
C PRO A 306 -13.28 6.86 14.54
N ARG A 307 -13.53 7.44 13.35
CA ARG A 307 -12.54 7.72 12.31
C ARG A 307 -11.27 8.42 12.80
N LYS A 308 -11.39 9.40 13.71
CA LYS A 308 -10.23 10.13 14.25
C LYS A 308 -9.33 9.24 15.10
N LEU A 309 -9.93 8.34 15.90
CA LEU A 309 -9.18 7.38 16.70
C LEU A 309 -8.54 6.31 15.83
N LEU A 310 -9.30 5.80 14.85
CA LEU A 310 -8.77 4.86 13.86
C LEU A 310 -7.58 5.45 13.09
N HIS A 311 -7.62 6.74 12.73
CA HIS A 311 -6.50 7.43 12.08
C HIS A 311 -5.22 7.36 12.93
N ALA A 312 -5.29 7.58 14.25
CA ALA A 312 -4.15 7.45 15.14
C ALA A 312 -3.66 6.00 15.26
N LYS A 313 -4.56 5.04 15.44
CA LYS A 313 -4.20 3.63 15.61
C LYS A 313 -3.64 3.01 14.32
N ALA A 314 -4.19 3.34 13.16
CA ALA A 314 -3.61 2.96 11.87
C ALA A 314 -2.20 3.56 11.69
N SER A 315 -1.99 4.80 12.16
CA SER A 315 -0.65 5.42 12.19
C SER A 315 0.31 4.66 13.12
N MET A 316 -0.14 4.21 14.30
CA MET A 316 0.66 3.39 15.21
C MET A 316 1.03 2.05 14.57
N ALA A 317 0.08 1.35 13.95
CA ALA A 317 0.31 0.09 13.29
C ALA A 317 1.34 0.23 12.16
N LYS A 318 1.16 1.21 11.27
CA LYS A 318 2.08 1.48 10.16
C LYS A 318 3.49 1.84 10.65
N LEU A 319 3.59 2.76 11.59
CA LEU A 319 4.87 3.17 12.18
C LEU A 319 5.62 1.98 12.78
N SER A 320 4.94 1.26 13.66
CA SER A 320 5.54 0.16 14.42
C SER A 320 5.94 -1.02 13.51
N ALA A 321 5.04 -1.46 12.61
CA ALA A 321 5.29 -2.58 11.72
C ALA A 321 6.40 -2.27 10.69
N SER A 322 6.39 -1.10 10.04
CA SER A 322 7.40 -0.75 9.04
C SER A 322 8.81 -0.57 9.64
N GLU A 323 8.90 0.01 10.84
CA GLU A 323 10.17 0.14 11.56
C GLU A 323 10.68 -1.24 12.02
N ALA A 324 9.82 -2.10 12.56
CA ALA A 324 10.17 -3.45 12.98
C ALA A 324 10.61 -4.32 11.78
N ALA A 325 9.86 -4.29 10.69
CA ALA A 325 10.20 -5.02 9.47
C ALA A 325 11.57 -4.60 8.91
N GLY A 326 11.88 -3.29 8.94
CA GLY A 326 13.21 -2.80 8.57
C GLY A 326 14.33 -3.43 9.41
N ARG A 327 14.15 -3.53 10.73
CA ARG A 327 15.14 -4.17 11.62
C ARG A 327 15.25 -5.67 11.41
N VAL A 328 14.12 -6.37 11.21
CA VAL A 328 14.08 -7.82 10.96
C VAL A 328 14.82 -8.16 9.67
N ILE A 329 14.54 -7.43 8.59
CA ILE A 329 15.16 -7.68 7.28
C ILE A 329 16.65 -7.31 7.30
N ASP A 330 17.04 -6.26 8.01
CA ASP A 330 18.45 -5.90 8.24
C ASP A 330 19.23 -7.05 8.93
N ARG A 331 18.65 -7.63 9.99
CA ARG A 331 19.22 -8.81 10.64
C ARG A 331 19.32 -10.02 9.71
N ALA A 332 18.30 -10.21 8.84
CA ALA A 332 18.34 -11.31 7.87
C ALA A 332 19.50 -11.14 6.88
N VAL A 333 19.69 -9.95 6.32
CA VAL A 333 20.84 -9.62 5.47
C VAL A 333 22.17 -9.88 6.22
N GLN A 334 22.24 -9.44 7.47
CA GLN A 334 23.44 -9.66 8.32
C GLN A 334 23.73 -11.15 8.56
N ILE A 335 22.70 -11.97 8.79
CA ILE A 335 22.83 -13.43 8.99
C ILE A 335 23.33 -14.13 7.71
N PHE A 336 22.89 -13.68 6.53
CA PHE A 336 23.38 -14.17 5.24
C PHE A 336 24.85 -13.79 4.99
N GLY A 337 25.35 -12.71 5.63
CA GLY A 337 26.67 -12.17 5.42
C GLY A 337 26.86 -11.65 3.98
N GLY A 338 28.03 -11.87 3.37
CA GLY A 338 28.30 -11.37 2.02
C GLY A 338 27.28 -11.79 0.95
N ARG A 339 26.64 -12.95 1.14
CA ARG A 339 25.58 -13.40 0.23
C ARG A 339 24.28 -12.62 0.39
N GLY A 340 23.97 -12.12 1.58
CA GLY A 340 22.84 -11.25 1.79
C GLY A 340 22.93 -9.88 1.09
N TYR A 341 24.11 -9.56 0.54
CA TYR A 341 24.36 -8.35 -0.24
C TYR A 341 24.31 -8.58 -1.75
N MET A 342 24.03 -9.82 -2.17
CA MET A 342 23.93 -10.21 -3.57
C MET A 342 22.49 -10.20 -4.03
N ARG A 343 22.23 -9.64 -5.22
CA ARG A 343 20.87 -9.49 -5.80
C ARG A 343 20.15 -10.83 -6.09
N GLU A 344 20.89 -11.95 -6.09
CA GLU A 344 20.35 -13.30 -6.24
C GLU A 344 19.54 -13.79 -5.03
N TYR A 345 19.61 -13.09 -3.88
CA TYR A 345 18.90 -13.49 -2.68
C TYR A 345 17.76 -12.52 -2.35
N ALA A 346 16.58 -13.07 -2.06
CA ALA A 346 15.40 -12.26 -1.79
C ALA A 346 15.57 -11.33 -0.57
N VAL A 347 16.42 -11.68 0.40
CA VAL A 347 16.67 -10.81 1.59
C VAL A 347 17.27 -9.46 1.20
N GLU A 348 18.09 -9.39 0.14
CA GLU A 348 18.62 -8.13 -0.39
C GLU A 348 17.52 -7.31 -1.03
N ARG A 349 16.67 -7.94 -1.86
CA ARG A 349 15.52 -7.27 -2.50
C ARG A 349 14.53 -6.75 -1.45
N LEU A 350 14.17 -7.59 -0.46
CA LEU A 350 13.34 -7.18 0.66
C LEU A 350 13.91 -5.98 1.43
N TYR A 351 15.25 -5.92 1.60
CA TYR A 351 15.90 -4.80 2.26
C TYR A 351 15.71 -3.47 1.52
N ARG A 352 15.79 -3.50 0.19
CA ARG A 352 15.51 -2.31 -0.64
C ARG A 352 14.02 -1.96 -0.61
N ASP A 353 13.15 -2.96 -0.75
CA ASP A 353 11.70 -2.80 -0.82
C ASP A 353 11.13 -2.17 0.46
N ILE A 354 11.48 -2.74 1.63
CA ILE A 354 10.92 -2.29 2.92
C ILE A 354 11.28 -0.85 3.27
N ARG A 355 12.33 -0.30 2.65
CA ARG A 355 12.81 1.04 3.00
C ARG A 355 11.78 2.13 2.71
N VAL A 356 10.98 1.99 1.66
CA VAL A 356 9.96 2.97 1.27
C VAL A 356 8.76 2.97 2.23
N ASP A 357 8.48 1.87 2.92
CA ASP A 357 7.36 1.76 3.86
C ASP A 357 7.44 2.75 5.04
N ARG A 358 8.62 3.27 5.33
CA ARG A 358 8.81 4.35 6.31
C ARG A 358 8.64 5.75 5.72
N ILE A 359 8.36 5.86 4.40
CA ILE A 359 8.30 7.14 3.66
C ILE A 359 6.88 7.39 3.14
N TRP A 360 6.34 6.48 2.30
CA TRP A 360 5.06 6.68 1.66
C TRP A 360 3.87 6.60 2.64
N GLU A 361 2.68 7.08 2.22
CA GLU A 361 1.44 7.17 3.01
C GLU A 361 1.62 7.94 4.35
N GLY A 362 2.58 8.89 4.33
CA GLY A 362 3.06 9.65 5.47
C GLY A 362 4.27 8.99 6.14
N THR A 363 5.35 9.78 6.24
CA THR A 363 6.62 9.29 6.82
C THR A 363 6.46 8.85 8.27
N SER A 364 7.45 8.11 8.80
CA SER A 364 7.50 7.73 10.22
C SER A 364 7.36 8.94 11.15
N GLU A 365 7.88 10.10 10.75
CA GLU A 365 7.77 11.36 11.48
C GLU A 365 6.32 11.88 11.48
N ILE A 366 5.65 11.85 10.31
CA ILE A 366 4.25 12.24 10.19
C ILE A 366 3.35 11.32 11.02
N GLN A 367 3.60 10.00 11.03
CA GLN A 367 2.85 9.08 11.89
C GLN A 367 2.98 9.49 13.36
N ARG A 368 4.20 9.84 13.83
CA ARG A 368 4.44 10.31 15.20
C ARG A 368 3.68 11.60 15.52
N LEU A 369 3.63 12.55 14.58
CA LEU A 369 2.86 13.78 14.74
C LEU A 369 1.35 13.52 14.84
N VAL A 370 0.82 12.61 14.00
CA VAL A 370 -0.60 12.22 14.06
C VAL A 370 -0.93 11.60 15.42
N ILE A 371 -0.10 10.67 15.90
CA ILE A 371 -0.29 9.99 17.19
C ILE A 371 -0.23 11.00 18.35
N ALA A 372 0.81 11.84 18.39
CA ALA A 372 0.99 12.86 19.44
C ALA A 372 -0.18 13.84 19.48
N ASN A 373 -0.68 14.27 18.32
CA ASN A 373 -1.83 15.16 18.23
C ASN A 373 -3.11 14.54 18.82
N GLU A 374 -3.36 13.25 18.59
CA GLU A 374 -4.53 12.56 19.17
C GLU A 374 -4.38 12.33 20.68
N ILE A 375 -3.20 12.01 21.18
CA ILE A 375 -2.91 11.96 22.62
C ILE A 375 -3.19 13.31 23.29
N THR A 376 -2.73 14.40 22.67
CA THR A 376 -2.94 15.75 23.19
C THR A 376 -4.41 16.16 23.21
N LYS A 377 -5.19 15.75 22.22
CA LYS A 377 -6.61 16.13 22.08
C LYS A 377 -7.56 15.27 22.90
N ARG A 378 -7.22 14.01 23.16
CA ARG A 378 -8.14 13.02 23.73
C ARG A 378 -7.69 12.45 25.07
N ASP A 379 -6.44 12.33 25.34
CA ASP A 379 -5.71 11.69 26.42
C ASP A 379 -5.04 10.34 25.99
N VAL A 380 -4.16 9.86 26.87
CA VAL A 380 -3.40 8.63 26.64
C VAL A 380 -4.30 7.40 26.60
N GLY A 381 -5.23 7.27 27.58
CA GLY A 381 -6.09 6.10 27.71
C GLY A 381 -6.96 5.87 26.48
N ALA A 382 -7.60 6.93 25.96
CA ALA A 382 -8.42 6.84 24.76
C ALA A 382 -7.62 6.44 23.51
N THR A 383 -6.34 6.80 23.46
CA THR A 383 -5.50 6.57 22.28
C THR A 383 -4.83 5.20 22.27
N VAL A 384 -4.33 4.71 23.43
CA VAL A 384 -3.53 3.48 23.49
C VAL A 384 -4.32 2.24 23.91
N SER A 385 -5.46 2.40 24.64
CA SER A 385 -6.25 1.26 25.07
C SER A 385 -6.99 0.59 23.92
N PRO A 386 -7.29 -0.71 24.01
CA PRO A 386 -8.24 -1.34 23.10
C PRO A 386 -9.56 -0.58 23.10
N TRP A 387 -10.10 -0.36 21.89
CA TRP A 387 -11.40 0.28 21.74
C TRP A 387 -12.52 -0.78 21.79
N SER A 388 -13.63 -0.46 22.47
CA SER A 388 -14.86 -1.24 22.43
C SER A 388 -16.03 -0.32 22.15
N ALA A 389 -16.95 -0.75 21.30
CA ALA A 389 -18.27 -0.14 21.24
C ALA A 389 -18.94 -0.33 22.61
N GLY A 390 -19.26 0.78 23.30
CA GLY A 390 -19.93 0.77 24.60
C GLY A 390 -21.35 0.26 24.50
#